data_1105c8e024cb0343496139e3a2f44567
#
_entry.id   1105c8e024cb0343496139e3a2f44567
#
_cell.length_a   1.000
_cell.length_b   1.000
_cell.length_c   1.000
_cell.angle_alpha   90.00
_cell.angle_beta   90.00
_cell.angle_gamma   90.00
#
_symmetry.space_group_name_H-M   'P 1'
#
loop_
_entity.id
_entity.type
_entity.pdbx_description
1 polymer ?
#
loop_
_entity_poly.entity_id
_entity_poly.type
_entity_poly.pdbx_seq_one_letter_code
_entity_poly.pdbx_strand_id
1 'polypeptide(L)'
;MTDATTETASPSPAGERRWRDDLHLAHTIADQVDPLTRGHFEAQDVEVETKPDLTPVTAADREAERLIRDYLSRARTRDSVLGEEFGVTGHSPRQWIIDPIDGTKNFVRGVPVWATLISLVEDGRVVVGLASAPALGKRWWAVAGGGAWSGRSLALAHQLHVSGVTALEDASLSYSSLSGWAERRRLRGMLSLMQSCWRTRAYGDFWSYMLLASGAVDLAVEPELEVYDMAALVPMVTEAGGRFTSLTGEPGPWGGDAVATNGPLHDAILARLAAETD
;
A
#
# COMPACT_ATOMS: atom_id res chain seq x y z
N MET A 1 30.70 -6.26 -26.67
CA MET A 1 29.48 -5.58 -26.22
C MET A 1 28.45 -6.68 -26.01
N THR A 2 28.38 -7.20 -24.79
CA THR A 2 27.46 -8.26 -24.40
C THR A 2 26.29 -7.59 -23.72
N ASP A 3 25.14 -7.73 -24.36
CA ASP A 3 23.85 -7.25 -23.93
C ASP A 3 23.39 -8.09 -22.71
N ALA A 4 23.37 -7.48 -21.54
CA ALA A 4 22.87 -8.11 -20.33
C ALA A 4 21.35 -7.87 -20.25
N THR A 5 20.59 -8.70 -20.96
CA THR A 5 19.15 -8.83 -20.73
C THR A 5 18.92 -9.32 -19.31
N THR A 6 18.44 -8.44 -18.46
CA THR A 6 17.95 -8.79 -17.12
C THR A 6 16.68 -9.64 -17.28
N GLU A 7 16.88 -10.93 -17.25
CA GLU A 7 15.81 -11.94 -17.26
C GLU A 7 15.04 -11.78 -15.93
N THR A 8 13.83 -11.20 -16.00
CA THR A 8 12.89 -11.21 -14.87
C THR A 8 12.46 -12.65 -14.66
N ALA A 9 13.06 -13.29 -13.66
CA ALA A 9 12.77 -14.67 -13.31
C ALA A 9 11.28 -14.83 -13.03
N SER A 10 10.59 -15.60 -13.86
CA SER A 10 9.23 -16.07 -13.60
C SER A 10 9.20 -16.78 -12.26
N PRO A 11 8.23 -16.50 -11.37
CA PRO A 11 8.19 -17.07 -10.05
C PRO A 11 7.98 -18.58 -10.12
N SER A 12 8.75 -19.30 -9.30
CA SER A 12 8.64 -20.75 -9.17
C SER A 12 7.33 -21.11 -8.44
N PRO A 13 6.59 -22.16 -8.90
CA PRO A 13 5.42 -22.68 -8.19
C PRO A 13 5.68 -23.10 -6.73
N ALA A 14 6.95 -23.25 -6.34
CA ALA A 14 7.37 -23.54 -4.97
C ALA A 14 7.33 -22.30 -4.06
N GLY A 15 7.62 -21.10 -4.59
CA GLY A 15 7.52 -19.84 -3.86
C GLY A 15 6.07 -19.49 -3.52
N GLU A 16 5.18 -19.63 -4.48
CA GLU A 16 3.74 -19.39 -4.30
C GLU A 16 3.12 -20.25 -3.18
N ARG A 17 3.55 -21.52 -3.04
CA ARG A 17 3.12 -22.40 -1.95
C ARG A 17 3.69 -22.01 -0.58
N ARG A 18 4.88 -21.43 -0.54
CA ARG A 18 5.59 -21.09 0.70
C ARG A 18 4.87 -20.03 1.52
N TRP A 19 4.34 -18.98 0.87
CA TRP A 19 3.70 -17.85 1.56
C TRP A 19 2.16 -17.92 1.56
N ARG A 20 1.60 -18.99 1.03
CA ARG A 20 0.13 -19.17 0.99
C ARG A 20 -0.46 -19.29 2.40
N ASP A 21 0.24 -19.95 3.32
CA ASP A 21 -0.16 -20.05 4.72
C ASP A 21 -0.05 -18.69 5.45
N ASP A 22 0.90 -17.86 5.04
CA ASP A 22 1.05 -16.50 5.58
C ASP A 22 -0.08 -15.58 5.06
N LEU A 23 -0.44 -15.71 3.78
CA LEU A 23 -1.61 -15.03 3.24
C LEU A 23 -2.91 -15.46 3.94
N HIS A 24 -3.11 -16.76 4.17
CA HIS A 24 -4.27 -17.23 4.94
C HIS A 24 -4.29 -16.68 6.36
N LEU A 25 -3.14 -16.59 7.00
CA LEU A 25 -3.02 -15.95 8.32
C LEU A 25 -3.41 -14.46 8.25
N ALA A 26 -2.93 -13.71 7.25
CA ALA A 26 -3.30 -12.32 7.06
C ALA A 26 -4.82 -12.15 6.88
N HIS A 27 -5.47 -13.02 6.09
CA HIS A 27 -6.93 -13.03 5.96
C HIS A 27 -7.63 -13.35 7.27
N THR A 28 -7.13 -14.34 8.04
CA THR A 28 -7.69 -14.70 9.34
C THR A 28 -7.59 -13.54 10.33
N ILE A 29 -6.46 -12.83 10.34
CA ILE A 29 -6.28 -11.63 11.16
C ILE A 29 -7.26 -10.54 10.73
N ALA A 30 -7.37 -10.26 9.43
CA ALA A 30 -8.31 -9.27 8.91
C ALA A 30 -9.76 -9.60 9.25
N ASP A 31 -10.17 -10.89 9.26
CA ASP A 31 -11.51 -11.33 9.68
C ASP A 31 -11.83 -10.97 11.15
N GLN A 32 -10.80 -10.85 11.99
CA GLN A 32 -10.95 -10.46 13.39
C GLN A 32 -10.88 -8.95 13.61
N VAL A 33 -10.06 -8.26 12.80
CA VAL A 33 -9.85 -6.81 12.91
C VAL A 33 -11.00 -6.03 12.27
N ASP A 34 -11.54 -6.49 11.15
CA ASP A 34 -12.61 -5.81 10.42
C ASP A 34 -13.86 -5.50 11.28
N PRO A 35 -14.40 -6.44 12.11
CA PRO A 35 -15.53 -6.11 12.97
C PRO A 35 -15.21 -5.07 14.04
N LEU A 36 -13.99 -5.10 14.59
CA LEU A 36 -13.54 -4.15 15.60
C LEU A 36 -13.43 -2.73 15.02
N THR A 37 -12.67 -2.56 13.94
CA THR A 37 -12.45 -1.25 13.31
C THR A 37 -13.75 -0.68 12.74
N ARG A 38 -14.59 -1.53 12.13
CA ARG A 38 -15.91 -1.12 11.65
C ARG A 38 -16.83 -0.70 12.79
N GLY A 39 -16.80 -1.40 13.94
CA GLY A 39 -17.60 -1.05 15.12
C GLY A 39 -17.26 0.36 15.63
N HIS A 40 -15.98 0.69 15.74
CA HIS A 40 -15.52 2.05 16.11
C HIS A 40 -15.94 3.08 15.06
N PHE A 41 -15.79 2.77 13.77
CA PHE A 41 -16.17 3.67 12.68
C PHE A 41 -17.68 3.99 12.68
N GLU A 42 -18.54 2.98 12.88
CA GLU A 42 -19.99 3.12 12.90
C GLU A 42 -20.49 3.83 14.17
N ALA A 43 -19.80 3.67 15.30
CA ALA A 43 -20.18 4.31 16.56
C ALA A 43 -20.03 5.84 16.51
N GLN A 44 -19.18 6.38 15.63
CA GLN A 44 -18.84 7.81 15.52
C GLN A 44 -18.41 8.44 16.87
N ASP A 45 -17.99 7.60 17.82
CA ASP A 45 -17.58 7.98 19.18
C ASP A 45 -16.04 7.81 19.30
N VAL A 46 -15.34 8.42 18.36
CA VAL A 46 -13.89 8.24 18.24
C VAL A 46 -13.21 9.32 19.07
N GLU A 47 -12.68 8.95 20.22
CA GLU A 47 -11.71 9.80 20.92
C GLU A 47 -10.44 9.89 20.06
N VAL A 48 -10.15 11.10 19.58
CA VAL A 48 -8.99 11.39 18.74
C VAL A 48 -7.89 12.00 19.60
N GLU A 49 -6.76 11.33 19.66
CA GLU A 49 -5.52 11.91 20.19
C GLU A 49 -4.65 12.40 19.02
N THR A 50 -3.80 13.38 19.30
CA THR A 50 -2.84 13.89 18.32
C THR A 50 -1.46 13.34 18.67
N LYS A 51 -0.83 12.64 17.74
CA LYS A 51 0.56 12.17 17.88
C LYS A 51 1.55 13.35 17.89
N PRO A 52 2.81 13.15 18.33
CA PRO A 52 3.85 14.20 18.31
C PRO A 52 4.11 14.79 16.91
N ASP A 53 3.88 14.03 15.85
CA ASP A 53 3.97 14.44 14.44
C ASP A 53 2.70 15.14 13.92
N LEU A 54 1.75 15.43 14.80
CA LEU A 54 0.46 16.06 14.52
C LEU A 54 -0.53 15.19 13.73
N THR A 55 -0.26 13.91 13.54
CA THR A 55 -1.23 12.97 12.95
C THR A 55 -2.26 12.52 13.99
N PRO A 56 -3.53 12.26 13.59
CA PRO A 56 -4.53 11.73 14.48
C PRO A 56 -4.27 10.25 14.75
N VAL A 57 -4.56 9.82 15.97
CA VAL A 57 -4.62 8.41 16.37
C VAL A 57 -5.87 8.20 17.20
N THR A 58 -6.48 7.03 17.06
CA THR A 58 -7.68 6.68 17.80
C THR A 58 -7.46 5.46 18.68
N ALA A 59 -8.39 5.22 19.61
CA ALA A 59 -8.40 3.97 20.36
C ALA A 59 -8.49 2.74 19.44
N ALA A 60 -9.21 2.89 18.30
CA ALA A 60 -9.36 1.84 17.31
C ALA A 60 -8.03 1.40 16.69
N ASP A 61 -7.14 2.34 16.34
CA ASP A 61 -5.81 2.05 15.79
C ASP A 61 -5.03 1.15 16.76
N ARG A 62 -4.95 1.56 18.02
CA ARG A 62 -4.21 0.83 19.06
C ARG A 62 -4.81 -0.53 19.40
N GLU A 63 -6.12 -0.63 19.44
CA GLU A 63 -6.81 -1.90 19.68
C GLU A 63 -6.63 -2.86 18.52
N ALA A 64 -6.75 -2.37 17.30
CA ALA A 64 -6.53 -3.15 16.09
C ALA A 64 -5.08 -3.67 16.03
N GLU A 65 -4.09 -2.81 16.28
CA GLU A 65 -2.69 -3.25 16.28
C GLU A 65 -2.39 -4.27 17.37
N ARG A 66 -2.92 -4.11 18.60
CA ARG A 66 -2.76 -5.12 19.65
C ARG A 66 -3.35 -6.46 19.23
N LEU A 67 -4.53 -6.45 18.63
CA LEU A 67 -5.19 -7.66 18.15
C LEU A 67 -4.36 -8.37 17.06
N ILE A 68 -3.85 -7.62 16.08
CA ILE A 68 -2.98 -8.17 15.03
C ILE A 68 -1.74 -8.81 15.64
N ARG A 69 -1.05 -8.08 16.55
CA ARG A 69 0.16 -8.55 17.24
C ARG A 69 -0.09 -9.81 18.06
N ASP A 70 -1.23 -9.91 18.72
CA ASP A 70 -1.64 -11.08 19.48
C ASP A 70 -1.76 -12.32 18.60
N TYR A 71 -2.38 -12.21 17.42
CA TYR A 71 -2.47 -13.28 16.46
C TYR A 71 -1.09 -13.67 15.91
N LEU A 72 -0.29 -12.71 15.52
CA LEU A 72 1.06 -12.94 15.00
C LEU A 72 1.97 -13.60 16.05
N SER A 73 1.94 -13.15 17.30
CA SER A 73 2.75 -13.72 18.39
C SER A 73 2.47 -15.20 18.66
N ARG A 74 1.23 -15.66 18.43
CA ARG A 74 0.83 -17.05 18.58
C ARG A 74 1.14 -17.91 17.36
N ALA A 75 0.92 -17.33 16.15
CA ALA A 75 1.03 -18.08 14.91
C ALA A 75 2.45 -18.04 14.30
N ARG A 76 3.25 -17.00 14.59
CA ARG A 76 4.57 -16.71 14.00
C ARG A 76 5.56 -16.24 15.05
N THR A 77 5.76 -17.04 16.07
CA THR A 77 6.57 -16.75 17.28
C THR A 77 8.02 -16.36 17.02
N ARG A 78 8.54 -16.62 15.80
CA ARG A 78 9.93 -16.29 15.40
C ARG A 78 10.04 -15.09 14.50
N ASP A 79 8.91 -14.56 14.03
CA ASP A 79 8.87 -13.41 13.14
C ASP A 79 8.93 -12.11 13.98
N SER A 80 9.48 -11.04 13.42
CA SER A 80 9.40 -9.71 14.00
C SER A 80 8.15 -8.99 13.49
N VAL A 81 7.72 -7.95 14.21
CA VAL A 81 6.57 -7.13 13.83
C VAL A 81 6.96 -5.67 13.92
N LEU A 82 6.73 -4.92 12.85
CA LEU A 82 6.76 -3.45 12.83
C LEU A 82 5.32 -2.96 12.64
N GLY A 83 4.85 -2.13 13.53
CA GLY A 83 3.53 -1.48 13.41
C GLY A 83 3.64 0.01 13.62
N GLU A 84 2.65 0.73 13.15
CA GLU A 84 2.57 2.18 13.24
C GLU A 84 2.53 2.66 14.69
N GLU A 85 1.74 2.00 15.56
CA GLU A 85 1.44 2.49 16.90
C GLU A 85 2.44 2.03 17.96
N PHE A 86 2.96 0.80 17.85
CA PHE A 86 3.85 0.22 18.86
C PHE A 86 5.26 -0.07 18.34
N GLY A 87 5.60 0.37 17.12
CA GLY A 87 6.94 0.24 16.55
C GLY A 87 7.37 -1.22 16.34
N VAL A 88 8.67 -1.49 16.51
CA VAL A 88 9.28 -2.80 16.24
C VAL A 88 9.30 -3.68 17.48
N THR A 89 8.92 -4.96 17.31
CA THR A 89 9.15 -6.04 18.28
C THR A 89 9.84 -7.23 17.62
N GLY A 90 10.84 -7.79 18.32
CA GLY A 90 11.63 -8.92 17.82
C GLY A 90 12.70 -8.52 16.80
N HIS A 91 13.52 -9.51 16.41
CA HIS A 91 14.51 -9.40 15.34
C HIS A 91 14.47 -10.68 14.52
N SER A 92 14.13 -10.57 13.23
CA SER A 92 14.03 -11.69 12.33
C SER A 92 14.18 -11.21 10.89
N PRO A 93 14.74 -12.01 9.97
CA PRO A 93 14.69 -11.72 8.53
C PRO A 93 13.26 -11.81 7.97
N ARG A 94 12.34 -12.38 8.74
CA ARG A 94 10.89 -12.34 8.47
C ARG A 94 10.23 -11.31 9.37
N GLN A 95 9.64 -10.30 8.77
CA GLN A 95 9.01 -9.20 9.49
C GLN A 95 7.62 -8.91 8.93
N TRP A 96 6.64 -8.94 9.82
CA TRP A 96 5.30 -8.41 9.52
C TRP A 96 5.33 -6.90 9.68
N ILE A 97 4.84 -6.18 8.67
CA ILE A 97 4.66 -4.72 8.72
C ILE A 97 3.16 -4.46 8.62
N ILE A 98 2.65 -3.71 9.58
CA ILE A 98 1.21 -3.50 9.76
C ILE A 98 0.88 -2.02 9.95
N ASP A 99 -0.20 -1.59 9.32
CA ASP A 99 -0.91 -0.36 9.58
C ASP A 99 -2.35 -0.74 9.97
N PRO A 100 -2.76 -0.47 11.21
CA PRO A 100 -4.09 -0.85 11.68
C PRO A 100 -5.23 -0.11 10.95
N ILE A 101 -5.05 1.18 10.65
CA ILE A 101 -6.05 2.01 9.97
C ILE A 101 -5.37 3.02 9.05
N ASP A 102 -4.91 2.58 7.88
CA ASP A 102 -4.49 3.50 6.82
C ASP A 102 -5.66 4.39 6.41
N GLY A 103 -5.41 5.70 6.33
CA GLY A 103 -6.45 6.69 6.12
C GLY A 103 -7.16 7.13 7.41
N THR A 104 -6.45 7.24 8.55
CA THR A 104 -6.99 7.66 9.85
C THR A 104 -7.76 8.99 9.77
N LYS A 105 -7.32 9.94 8.92
CA LYS A 105 -8.04 11.21 8.69
C LYS A 105 -9.43 10.98 8.11
N ASN A 106 -9.57 10.05 7.18
CA ASN A 106 -10.86 9.63 6.62
C ASN A 106 -11.71 8.94 7.69
N PHE A 107 -11.11 8.03 8.45
CA PHE A 107 -11.76 7.30 9.53
C PHE A 107 -12.41 8.26 10.54
N VAL A 108 -11.63 9.21 11.07
CA VAL A 108 -12.10 10.23 12.03
C VAL A 108 -13.21 11.12 11.45
N ARG A 109 -13.18 11.37 10.15
CA ARG A 109 -14.19 12.21 9.46
C ARG A 109 -15.43 11.46 9.02
N GLY A 110 -15.52 10.14 9.29
CA GLY A 110 -16.64 9.31 8.84
C GLY A 110 -16.65 9.03 7.33
N VAL A 111 -15.49 9.22 6.65
CA VAL A 111 -15.33 8.85 5.25
C VAL A 111 -14.99 7.36 5.15
N PRO A 112 -15.76 6.52 4.43
CA PRO A 112 -15.62 5.06 4.46
C PRO A 112 -14.43 4.54 3.63
N VAL A 113 -13.40 5.36 3.42
CA VAL A 113 -12.20 5.02 2.64
C VAL A 113 -11.00 4.96 3.60
N TRP A 114 -10.82 3.81 4.20
CA TRP A 114 -9.74 3.44 5.10
C TRP A 114 -9.56 1.92 5.07
N ALA A 115 -8.40 1.42 5.45
CA ALA A 115 -8.08 0.00 5.41
C ALA A 115 -7.09 -0.42 6.50
N THR A 116 -7.18 -1.68 6.94
CA THR A 116 -6.08 -2.35 7.65
C THR A 116 -5.11 -2.92 6.63
N LEU A 117 -3.82 -2.57 6.75
CA LEU A 117 -2.75 -3.06 5.90
C LEU A 117 -1.91 -4.09 6.66
N ILE A 118 -1.70 -5.26 6.05
CA ILE A 118 -0.90 -6.34 6.61
C ILE A 118 0.07 -6.83 5.54
N SER A 119 1.36 -6.83 5.83
CA SER A 119 2.36 -7.33 4.90
C SER A 119 3.40 -8.20 5.59
N LEU A 120 4.04 -9.07 4.82
CA LEU A 120 5.18 -9.87 5.24
C LEU A 120 6.39 -9.53 4.37
N VAL A 121 7.47 -9.16 5.04
CA VAL A 121 8.80 -9.01 4.44
C VAL A 121 9.62 -10.24 4.79
N GLU A 122 10.31 -10.81 3.82
CA GLU A 122 11.29 -11.87 3.99
C GLU A 122 12.56 -11.50 3.23
N ASP A 123 13.68 -11.49 3.94
CA ASP A 123 15.00 -11.14 3.40
C ASP A 123 15.00 -9.78 2.64
N GLY A 124 14.33 -8.78 3.20
CA GLY A 124 14.24 -7.42 2.64
C GLY A 124 13.26 -7.25 1.48
N ARG A 125 12.54 -8.30 1.09
CA ARG A 125 11.53 -8.26 0.02
C ARG A 125 10.12 -8.44 0.60
N VAL A 126 9.18 -7.60 0.18
CA VAL A 126 7.77 -7.81 0.52
C VAL A 126 7.22 -8.98 -0.29
N VAL A 127 6.73 -10.01 0.40
CA VAL A 127 6.30 -11.28 -0.22
C VAL A 127 4.80 -11.56 -0.08
N VAL A 128 4.14 -10.91 0.88
CA VAL A 128 2.68 -10.93 1.06
C VAL A 128 2.21 -9.51 1.33
N GLY A 129 1.11 -9.12 0.72
CA GLY A 129 0.38 -7.89 1.02
C GLY A 129 -1.12 -8.14 1.07
N LEU A 130 -1.79 -7.55 2.05
CA LEU A 130 -3.24 -7.54 2.18
C LEU A 130 -3.71 -6.16 2.63
N ALA A 131 -4.75 -5.64 1.97
CA ALA A 131 -5.51 -4.46 2.38
C ALA A 131 -6.97 -4.86 2.61
N SER A 132 -7.49 -4.65 3.82
CA SER A 132 -8.88 -4.91 4.16
C SER A 132 -9.61 -3.61 4.44
N ALA A 133 -10.59 -3.26 3.60
CA ALA A 133 -11.43 -2.07 3.74
C ALA A 133 -12.87 -2.47 4.09
N PRO A 134 -13.17 -2.74 5.38
CA PRO A 134 -14.45 -3.32 5.77
C PRO A 134 -15.63 -2.38 5.56
N ALA A 135 -15.43 -1.06 5.62
CA ALA A 135 -16.47 -0.08 5.31
C ALA A 135 -16.86 -0.09 3.81
N LEU A 136 -15.95 -0.49 2.92
CA LEU A 136 -16.21 -0.70 1.50
C LEU A 136 -16.66 -2.13 1.18
N GLY A 137 -16.57 -3.06 2.14
CA GLY A 137 -16.83 -4.49 1.94
C GLY A 137 -15.89 -5.14 0.93
N LYS A 138 -14.63 -4.70 0.89
CA LYS A 138 -13.61 -5.13 -0.09
C LYS A 138 -12.30 -5.49 0.58
N ARG A 139 -11.59 -6.46 -0.04
CA ARG A 139 -10.20 -6.80 0.24
C ARG A 139 -9.40 -6.91 -1.04
N TRP A 140 -8.12 -6.63 -0.93
CA TRP A 140 -7.12 -6.81 -1.96
C TRP A 140 -5.93 -7.54 -1.34
N TRP A 141 -5.30 -8.40 -2.11
CA TRP A 141 -4.13 -9.15 -1.65
C TRP A 141 -3.24 -9.58 -2.80
N ALA A 142 -1.99 -9.81 -2.48
CA ALA A 142 -1.04 -10.40 -3.40
C ALA A 142 -0.03 -11.26 -2.63
N VAL A 143 0.49 -12.25 -3.32
CA VAL A 143 1.66 -13.04 -2.90
C VAL A 143 2.68 -12.99 -4.01
N ALA A 144 3.95 -12.85 -3.68
CA ALA A 144 5.02 -12.81 -4.66
C ALA A 144 4.94 -14.02 -5.62
N GLY A 145 4.71 -13.73 -6.89
CA GLY A 145 4.51 -14.70 -7.96
C GLY A 145 3.13 -15.36 -8.01
N GLY A 146 2.19 -14.91 -7.21
CA GLY A 146 0.81 -15.43 -7.19
C GLY A 146 -0.22 -14.50 -7.83
N GLY A 147 0.23 -13.35 -8.36
CA GLY A 147 -0.65 -12.31 -8.88
C GLY A 147 -1.33 -11.49 -7.77
N ALA A 148 -1.98 -10.40 -8.18
CA ALA A 148 -2.80 -9.56 -7.32
C ALA A 148 -4.29 -9.88 -7.51
N TRP A 149 -5.04 -9.83 -6.43
CA TRP A 149 -6.44 -10.28 -6.39
C TRP A 149 -7.31 -9.33 -5.56
N SER A 150 -8.60 -9.27 -5.87
CA SER A 150 -9.61 -8.59 -5.07
C SER A 150 -10.88 -9.42 -4.96
N GLY A 151 -11.51 -9.38 -3.78
CA GLY A 151 -12.75 -10.08 -3.52
C GLY A 151 -13.19 -9.99 -2.08
N ARG A 152 -14.32 -10.64 -1.77
CA ARG A 152 -14.80 -10.76 -0.39
C ARG A 152 -14.11 -11.88 0.38
N SER A 153 -13.56 -12.85 -0.35
CA SER A 153 -12.83 -13.99 0.21
C SER A 153 -11.94 -14.59 -0.87
N LEU A 154 -11.00 -15.44 -0.47
CA LEU A 154 -10.12 -16.17 -1.39
C LEU A 154 -10.88 -16.98 -2.44
N ALA A 155 -12.09 -17.49 -2.12
CA ALA A 155 -12.92 -18.26 -3.04
C ALA A 155 -13.75 -17.39 -4.01
N LEU A 156 -14.00 -16.14 -3.65
CA LEU A 156 -14.79 -15.18 -4.43
C LEU A 156 -13.92 -13.98 -4.82
N ALA A 157 -12.86 -14.27 -5.58
CA ALA A 157 -11.88 -13.30 -6.01
C ALA A 157 -11.77 -13.21 -7.53
N HIS A 158 -11.34 -12.06 -8.00
CA HIS A 158 -10.91 -11.86 -9.38
C HIS A 158 -9.48 -11.32 -9.39
N GLN A 159 -8.72 -11.68 -10.42
CA GLN A 159 -7.37 -11.21 -10.60
C GLN A 159 -7.37 -9.76 -11.06
N LEU A 160 -6.39 -9.01 -10.56
CA LEU A 160 -6.19 -7.60 -10.88
C LEU A 160 -5.12 -7.44 -11.96
N HIS A 161 -5.32 -6.43 -12.80
CA HIS A 161 -4.35 -6.02 -13.78
C HIS A 161 -4.37 -4.49 -13.89
N VAL A 162 -3.19 -3.90 -13.98
CA VAL A 162 -3.04 -2.47 -14.27
C VAL A 162 -3.53 -2.14 -15.69
N SER A 163 -3.74 -0.87 -15.97
CA SER A 163 -4.16 -0.41 -17.30
C SER A 163 -3.06 -0.55 -18.36
N GLY A 164 -3.46 -0.51 -19.63
CA GLY A 164 -2.56 -0.48 -20.78
C GLY A 164 -2.26 0.92 -21.33
N VAL A 165 -2.54 2.00 -20.59
CA VAL A 165 -2.29 3.38 -21.03
C VAL A 165 -0.78 3.63 -21.18
N THR A 166 -0.38 4.24 -22.30
CA THR A 166 1.03 4.47 -22.65
C THR A 166 1.39 5.95 -22.84
N ALA A 167 0.39 6.84 -22.85
CA ALA A 167 0.62 8.29 -23.02
C ALA A 167 0.08 9.05 -21.79
N LEU A 168 0.80 10.09 -21.35
CA LEU A 168 0.42 10.88 -20.18
C LEU A 168 -0.89 11.65 -20.39
N GLU A 169 -1.12 12.12 -21.58
CA GLU A 169 -2.34 12.82 -21.99
C GLU A 169 -3.62 11.96 -21.89
N ASP A 170 -3.48 10.67 -21.78
CA ASP A 170 -4.59 9.72 -21.59
C ASP A 170 -4.64 9.19 -20.14
N ALA A 171 -3.66 9.52 -19.33
CA ALA A 171 -3.48 8.94 -18.00
C ALA A 171 -4.37 9.60 -16.93
N SER A 172 -4.84 8.81 -15.99
CA SER A 172 -5.50 9.24 -14.76
C SER A 172 -4.52 9.17 -13.58
N LEU A 173 -4.29 10.30 -12.93
CA LEU A 173 -3.40 10.45 -11.78
C LEU A 173 -4.20 10.51 -10.47
N SER A 174 -3.78 9.73 -9.47
CA SER A 174 -4.21 9.81 -8.08
C SER A 174 -3.11 10.34 -7.17
N TYR A 175 -3.49 11.04 -6.10
CA TYR A 175 -2.59 11.58 -5.08
C TYR A 175 -3.39 11.84 -3.79
N SER A 176 -2.75 12.13 -2.65
CA SER A 176 -3.45 12.47 -1.40
C SER A 176 -3.61 13.98 -1.23
N SER A 177 -2.50 14.71 -1.07
CA SER A 177 -2.51 16.13 -0.72
C SER A 177 -1.41 16.89 -1.46
N LEU A 178 -1.70 18.13 -1.86
CA LEU A 178 -0.69 19.00 -2.44
C LEU A 178 0.20 19.68 -1.40
N SER A 179 -0.23 19.73 -0.13
CA SER A 179 0.56 20.35 0.96
C SER A 179 1.90 19.62 1.16
N GLY A 180 1.91 18.29 1.20
CA GLY A 180 3.15 17.52 1.33
C GLY A 180 4.14 17.77 0.20
N TRP A 181 3.66 17.94 -1.05
CA TRP A 181 4.50 18.31 -2.19
C TRP A 181 5.10 19.71 -2.03
N ALA A 182 4.34 20.68 -1.49
CA ALA A 182 4.81 22.03 -1.22
C ALA A 182 5.86 22.04 -0.09
N GLU A 183 5.62 21.35 0.99
CA GLU A 183 6.54 21.19 2.14
C GLU A 183 7.87 20.58 1.74
N ARG A 184 7.85 19.63 0.79
CA ARG A 184 9.04 18.96 0.23
C ARG A 184 9.67 19.72 -0.94
N ARG A 185 9.19 20.92 -1.28
CA ARG A 185 9.67 21.78 -2.40
C ARG A 185 9.64 21.05 -3.75
N ARG A 186 8.59 20.27 -3.99
CA ARG A 186 8.38 19.48 -5.22
C ARG A 186 7.03 19.82 -5.90
N LEU A 187 6.36 20.88 -5.45
CA LEU A 187 5.02 21.23 -5.93
C LEU A 187 5.01 21.56 -7.43
N ARG A 188 6.06 22.18 -7.95
CA ARG A 188 6.13 22.55 -9.37
C ARG A 188 6.11 21.32 -10.27
N GLY A 189 6.94 20.31 -9.96
CA GLY A 189 6.98 19.04 -10.70
C GLY A 189 5.64 18.31 -10.63
N MET A 190 5.00 18.31 -9.45
CA MET A 190 3.67 17.73 -9.29
C MET A 190 2.60 18.45 -10.11
N LEU A 191 2.57 19.79 -10.13
CA LEU A 191 1.63 20.56 -10.93
C LEU A 191 1.87 20.34 -12.45
N SER A 192 3.12 20.27 -12.88
CA SER A 192 3.47 19.94 -14.26
C SER A 192 2.98 18.54 -14.65
N LEU A 193 3.14 17.55 -13.78
CA LEU A 193 2.61 16.21 -13.99
C LEU A 193 1.07 16.23 -14.10
N MET A 194 0.40 16.91 -13.17
CA MET A 194 -1.07 17.04 -13.16
C MET A 194 -1.60 17.66 -14.45
N GLN A 195 -0.93 18.70 -14.99
CA GLN A 195 -1.30 19.36 -16.23
C GLN A 195 -1.11 18.50 -17.49
N SER A 196 -0.26 17.49 -17.38
CA SER A 196 0.05 16.58 -18.50
C SER A 196 -0.90 15.38 -18.57
N CYS A 197 -1.65 15.11 -17.50
CA CYS A 197 -2.57 13.99 -17.44
C CYS A 197 -3.98 14.37 -17.93
N TRP A 198 -4.68 13.42 -18.53
CA TRP A 198 -6.09 13.56 -18.88
C TRP A 198 -6.95 13.94 -17.67
N ARG A 199 -6.67 13.33 -16.51
CA ARG A 199 -7.48 13.49 -15.30
C ARG A 199 -6.64 13.38 -14.05
N THR A 200 -7.01 14.18 -13.02
CA THR A 200 -6.43 14.08 -11.69
C THR A 200 -7.53 13.98 -10.63
N ARG A 201 -7.31 13.16 -9.60
CA ARG A 201 -8.19 13.04 -8.43
C ARG A 201 -7.36 12.77 -7.18
N ALA A 202 -7.70 13.44 -6.09
CA ALA A 202 -7.15 13.18 -4.76
C ALA A 202 -7.96 12.07 -4.09
N TYR A 203 -7.73 10.82 -4.49
CA TYR A 203 -8.35 9.67 -3.84
C TYR A 203 -7.66 9.36 -2.51
N GLY A 204 -6.33 9.42 -2.48
CA GLY A 204 -5.51 9.31 -1.29
C GLY A 204 -5.33 7.90 -0.74
N ASP A 205 -4.39 7.80 0.17
CA ASP A 205 -4.11 6.67 1.01
C ASP A 205 -4.03 5.34 0.19
N PHE A 206 -4.24 4.19 0.80
CA PHE A 206 -4.26 2.87 0.11
C PHE A 206 -5.13 2.84 -1.14
N TRP A 207 -6.21 3.64 -1.16
CA TRP A 207 -7.22 3.58 -2.21
C TRP A 207 -6.65 3.95 -3.58
N SER A 208 -5.73 4.91 -3.64
CA SER A 208 -5.01 5.27 -4.87
C SER A 208 -4.33 4.06 -5.51
N TYR A 209 -3.66 3.26 -4.72
CA TYR A 209 -2.90 2.09 -5.18
C TYR A 209 -3.81 0.91 -5.54
N MET A 210 -4.93 0.74 -4.83
CA MET A 210 -5.91 -0.30 -5.18
C MET A 210 -6.65 0.02 -6.49
N LEU A 211 -6.91 1.29 -6.75
CA LEU A 211 -7.43 1.74 -8.04
C LEU A 211 -6.41 1.52 -9.16
N LEU A 212 -5.13 1.78 -8.90
CA LEU A 212 -4.04 1.51 -9.85
C LEU A 212 -3.91 0.02 -10.16
N ALA A 213 -3.85 -0.83 -9.15
CA ALA A 213 -3.76 -2.28 -9.32
C ALA A 213 -4.98 -2.85 -10.07
N SER A 214 -6.12 -2.15 -10.02
CA SER A 214 -7.36 -2.52 -10.72
C SER A 214 -7.48 -1.91 -12.13
N GLY A 215 -6.49 -1.12 -12.57
CA GLY A 215 -6.50 -0.42 -13.87
C GLY A 215 -7.47 0.76 -13.97
N ALA A 216 -8.00 1.24 -12.84
CA ALA A 216 -8.95 2.37 -12.79
C ALA A 216 -8.25 3.74 -12.78
N VAL A 217 -7.00 3.80 -12.35
CA VAL A 217 -6.06 4.90 -12.52
C VAL A 217 -4.73 4.36 -13.02
N ASP A 218 -3.87 5.22 -13.55
CA ASP A 218 -2.62 4.84 -14.19
C ASP A 218 -1.39 5.18 -13.35
N LEU A 219 -1.54 6.17 -12.48
CA LEU A 219 -0.50 6.73 -11.65
C LEU A 219 -1.01 6.99 -10.23
N ALA A 220 -0.18 6.69 -9.23
CA ALA A 220 -0.34 7.13 -7.85
C ALA A 220 1.01 7.63 -7.35
N VAL A 221 1.08 8.86 -6.83
CA VAL A 221 2.33 9.49 -6.39
C VAL A 221 2.15 10.20 -5.06
N GLU A 222 3.11 9.99 -4.17
CA GLU A 222 3.12 10.57 -2.82
C GLU A 222 4.52 11.06 -2.46
N PRO A 223 4.66 12.29 -1.92
CA PRO A 223 5.96 12.88 -1.62
C PRO A 223 6.54 12.44 -0.27
N GLU A 224 5.75 11.78 0.55
CA GLU A 224 6.11 11.32 1.89
C GLU A 224 5.16 10.23 2.36
N LEU A 225 5.72 9.08 2.72
CA LEU A 225 5.02 7.93 3.27
C LEU A 225 5.94 7.15 4.21
N GLU A 226 5.37 6.54 5.23
CA GLU A 226 6.07 5.59 6.07
C GLU A 226 6.02 4.17 5.48
N VAL A 227 6.89 3.31 5.94
CA VAL A 227 6.99 1.95 5.40
C VAL A 227 5.71 1.13 5.63
N TYR A 228 4.97 1.37 6.70
CA TYR A 228 3.73 0.66 6.99
C TYR A 228 2.58 1.09 6.06
N ASP A 229 2.59 2.33 5.53
CA ASP A 229 1.65 2.80 4.51
C ASP A 229 1.86 2.08 3.17
N MET A 230 3.10 1.69 2.87
CA MET A 230 3.51 1.22 1.54
C MET A 230 3.68 -0.30 1.43
N ALA A 231 4.18 -0.95 2.49
CA ALA A 231 4.66 -2.33 2.38
C ALA A 231 3.60 -3.30 1.82
N ALA A 232 2.36 -3.20 2.28
CA ALA A 232 1.28 -4.05 1.76
C ALA A 232 0.92 -3.74 0.31
N LEU A 233 1.07 -2.47 -0.11
CA LEU A 233 0.65 -1.99 -1.42
C LEU A 233 1.62 -2.40 -2.55
N VAL A 234 2.92 -2.50 -2.22
CA VAL A 234 3.97 -2.88 -3.19
C VAL A 234 3.63 -4.16 -3.94
N PRO A 235 3.40 -5.32 -3.30
CA PRO A 235 3.11 -6.55 -4.02
C PRO A 235 1.78 -6.47 -4.78
N MET A 236 0.79 -5.73 -4.30
CA MET A 236 -0.48 -5.60 -5.00
C MET A 236 -0.34 -4.86 -6.33
N VAL A 237 0.47 -3.81 -6.38
CA VAL A 237 0.77 -3.08 -7.62
C VAL A 237 1.67 -3.90 -8.54
N THR A 238 2.75 -4.48 -8.02
CA THR A 238 3.73 -5.18 -8.86
C THR A 238 3.20 -6.50 -9.43
N GLU A 239 2.43 -7.25 -8.65
CA GLU A 239 1.79 -8.50 -9.08
C GLU A 239 0.57 -8.26 -10.01
N ALA A 240 0.04 -7.03 -10.03
CA ALA A 240 -0.94 -6.60 -11.05
C ALA A 240 -0.26 -6.18 -12.38
N GLY A 241 1.08 -6.18 -12.46
CA GLY A 241 1.86 -5.80 -13.64
C GLY A 241 2.33 -4.34 -13.64
N GLY A 242 2.14 -3.61 -12.53
CA GLY A 242 2.63 -2.24 -12.35
C GLY A 242 4.07 -2.16 -11.85
N ARG A 243 4.54 -0.93 -11.62
CA ARG A 243 5.83 -0.64 -10.97
C ARG A 243 5.59 0.22 -9.74
N PHE A 244 6.37 -0.05 -8.68
CA PHE A 244 6.35 0.71 -7.43
C PHE A 244 7.80 1.04 -7.03
N THR A 245 8.13 2.32 -6.96
CA THR A 245 9.45 2.80 -6.54
C THR A 245 9.33 4.05 -5.68
N SER A 246 10.45 4.49 -5.10
CA SER A 246 10.58 5.85 -4.59
C SER A 246 10.62 6.88 -5.73
N LEU A 247 10.59 8.17 -5.38
CA LEU A 247 10.83 9.30 -6.30
C LEU A 247 12.24 9.29 -6.91
N THR A 248 13.20 8.56 -6.32
CA THR A 248 14.54 8.35 -6.85
C THR A 248 14.66 7.07 -7.68
N GLY A 249 13.57 6.32 -7.84
CA GLY A 249 13.54 5.08 -8.63
C GLY A 249 13.95 3.82 -7.86
N GLU A 250 14.16 3.90 -6.55
CA GLU A 250 14.46 2.73 -5.71
C GLU A 250 13.24 1.84 -5.58
N PRO A 251 13.31 0.53 -5.93
CA PRO A 251 12.17 -0.37 -5.83
C PRO A 251 11.75 -0.68 -4.40
N GLY A 252 10.44 -0.80 -4.17
CA GLY A 252 9.88 -1.20 -2.89
C GLY A 252 9.49 -0.03 -1.98
N PRO A 253 9.22 -0.30 -0.68
CA PRO A 253 8.63 0.67 0.24
C PRO A 253 9.68 1.45 1.07
N TRP A 254 10.96 1.41 0.69
CA TRP A 254 12.07 1.83 1.57
C TRP A 254 12.48 3.29 1.40
N GLY A 255 11.96 3.99 0.38
CA GLY A 255 12.42 5.34 0.02
C GLY A 255 11.75 6.48 0.80
N GLY A 256 10.68 6.22 1.57
CA GLY A 256 9.94 7.25 2.31
C GLY A 256 9.02 8.11 1.44
N ASP A 257 8.83 7.74 0.19
CA ASP A 257 7.94 8.33 -0.80
C ASP A 257 7.54 7.28 -1.84
N ALA A 258 6.60 7.58 -2.72
CA ALA A 258 6.13 6.59 -3.69
C ALA A 258 5.83 7.17 -5.08
N VAL A 259 6.25 6.41 -6.09
CA VAL A 259 5.78 6.49 -7.48
C VAL A 259 5.29 5.11 -7.90
N ALA A 260 3.98 4.93 -7.95
CA ALA A 260 3.36 3.72 -8.46
C ALA A 260 2.70 3.99 -9.81
N THR A 261 2.87 3.08 -10.76
CA THR A 261 2.37 3.27 -12.13
C THR A 261 1.92 1.95 -12.75
N ASN A 262 1.22 2.04 -13.86
CA ASN A 262 0.86 0.90 -14.70
C ASN A 262 2.05 0.25 -15.45
N GLY A 263 3.29 0.70 -15.23
CA GLY A 263 4.51 0.19 -15.84
C GLY A 263 5.01 1.05 -17.01
N PRO A 264 4.32 1.13 -18.15
CA PRO A 264 4.79 1.87 -19.33
C PRO A 264 5.13 3.34 -19.08
N LEU A 265 4.42 4.00 -18.16
CA LEU A 265 4.59 5.42 -17.87
C LEU A 265 5.67 5.72 -16.82
N HIS A 266 6.22 4.71 -16.15
CA HIS A 266 7.02 4.89 -14.94
C HIS A 266 8.26 5.79 -15.13
N ASP A 267 9.09 5.48 -16.11
CA ASP A 267 10.36 6.21 -16.31
C ASP A 267 10.12 7.67 -16.75
N ALA A 268 9.07 7.91 -17.55
CA ALA A 268 8.67 9.25 -17.96
C ALA A 268 8.22 10.11 -16.77
N ILE A 269 7.53 9.49 -15.80
CA ILE A 269 7.05 10.17 -14.58
C ILE A 269 8.21 10.49 -13.65
N LEU A 270 9.11 9.54 -13.39
CA LEU A 270 10.32 9.78 -12.60
C LEU A 270 11.14 10.93 -13.18
N ALA A 271 11.38 10.93 -14.50
CA ALA A 271 12.11 11.99 -15.18
C ALA A 271 11.42 13.36 -15.04
N ARG A 272 10.10 13.41 -15.12
CA ARG A 272 9.32 14.65 -14.97
C ARG A 272 9.36 15.20 -13.54
N LEU A 273 9.17 14.34 -12.54
CA LEU A 273 9.22 14.75 -11.13
C LEU A 273 10.64 15.18 -10.69
N ALA A 274 11.69 14.62 -11.32
CA ALA A 274 13.08 14.99 -11.06
C ALA A 274 13.48 16.32 -11.71
N ALA A 275 12.90 16.67 -12.87
CA ALA A 275 13.32 17.83 -13.68
C ALA A 275 12.88 19.18 -13.10
N GLU A 276 11.88 19.21 -12.23
CA GLU A 276 11.26 20.43 -11.72
C GLU A 276 11.23 20.46 -10.18
N THR A 277 12.40 20.31 -9.56
CA THR A 277 12.58 20.61 -8.14
C THR A 277 12.64 22.14 -7.93
N ASP A 278 11.90 22.65 -6.93
CA ASP A 278 11.82 24.07 -6.57
C ASP A 278 13.15 24.61 -6.01
#